data_f474bf4be2979e8ba6d4a3ee9da31b4d
#
_entry.id   f474bf4be2979e8ba6d4a3ee9da31b4d
#
_cell.length_a   1.000
_cell.length_b   1.000
_cell.length_c   1.000
_cell.angle_alpha   90.00
_cell.angle_beta   90.00
_cell.angle_gamma   90.00
#
_symmetry.space_group_name_H-M   'P 1'
#
loop_
_entity.id
_entity.type
_entity.pdbx_description
1 polymer ?
#
loop_
_entity_poly.entity_id
_entity_poly.type
_entity_poly.pdbx_seq_one_letter_code
_entity_poly.pdbx_strand_id
1 'polypeptide(L)'
;MMEKKKKVVIGMSGGVDSSVAAYLLKEQGYDVIGVTMQIWQEDKDYTEREGGCCSLSAVDDARRVANKIGIPFYVMNFRDSFKEKVIDYFVQEYIDGKTPNPCIACNKHLKFDELLRKAQGIGADYVATGHYAKIEQDENGRYLLIRSDDDRKDQTYALYNFTQEQLSHTLMPCGEYTKDRIREIAKEIGLSVYNKKDSEEICFIPDNNHGRYISEARPLEVVPGNFVDKNGNVLGQHKGIVYYTIGQRKGLGIALGRPVFVTDINPRTNEVVLGPEEDIFKTDLVAKDVNFIPFDKLEEPITVEAKVRYSGRPAEAVISPLKDGKVKVSFKEKQRAITKGQSVVFYQGNKVVGGGIIAGII
;
A
#
# COMPACT_ATOMS: atom_id res chain seq x y z
N MET A 1 41.07 15.55 0.84
CA MET A 1 40.27 14.76 1.75
C MET A 1 39.31 13.95 0.89
N MET A 2 39.24 12.62 1.03
CA MET A 2 38.20 11.84 0.34
C MET A 2 36.84 12.27 0.93
N GLU A 3 35.94 12.68 0.08
CA GLU A 3 34.59 13.01 0.46
C GLU A 3 33.94 11.77 1.10
N LYS A 4 33.39 11.92 2.31
CA LYS A 4 32.76 10.79 3.02
C LYS A 4 31.58 10.28 2.22
N LYS A 5 31.62 9.03 1.78
CA LYS A 5 30.48 8.41 1.06
C LYS A 5 29.22 8.50 1.90
N LYS A 6 28.13 8.92 1.28
CA LYS A 6 26.81 8.92 1.94
C LYS A 6 26.34 7.49 2.16
N LYS A 7 25.83 7.21 3.36
CA LYS A 7 25.40 5.89 3.78
C LYS A 7 23.92 5.68 3.53
N VAL A 8 23.56 4.53 2.96
CA VAL A 8 22.18 4.16 2.62
C VAL A 8 21.82 2.82 3.24
N VAL A 9 20.70 2.76 3.94
CA VAL A 9 20.08 1.51 4.38
C VAL A 9 18.98 1.16 3.38
N ILE A 10 19.12 0.02 2.67
CA ILE A 10 18.10 -0.45 1.72
C ILE A 10 17.29 -1.61 2.26
N GLY A 11 15.96 -1.49 2.21
CA GLY A 11 15.04 -2.58 2.50
C GLY A 11 15.09 -3.65 1.40
N MET A 12 15.56 -4.84 1.73
CA MET A 12 15.69 -6.00 0.83
C MET A 12 14.63 -7.06 1.16
N SER A 13 13.71 -7.28 0.23
CA SER A 13 12.61 -8.26 0.37
C SER A 13 12.94 -9.64 -0.22
N GLY A 14 14.16 -9.85 -0.70
CA GLY A 14 14.51 -11.06 -1.45
C GLY A 14 13.86 -11.13 -2.86
N GLY A 15 13.25 -10.05 -3.32
CA GLY A 15 12.73 -9.89 -4.68
C GLY A 15 13.75 -9.21 -5.61
N VAL A 16 13.49 -9.26 -6.93
CA VAL A 16 14.39 -8.69 -7.95
C VAL A 16 14.56 -7.17 -7.81
N ASP A 17 13.48 -6.45 -7.53
CA ASP A 17 13.50 -4.97 -7.50
C ASP A 17 14.40 -4.43 -6.40
N SER A 18 14.23 -4.89 -5.16
CA SER A 18 15.08 -4.47 -4.04
C SER A 18 16.54 -4.91 -4.21
N SER A 19 16.77 -6.03 -4.89
CA SER A 19 18.09 -6.55 -5.18
C SER A 19 18.84 -5.67 -6.20
N VAL A 20 18.16 -5.28 -7.27
CA VAL A 20 18.74 -4.38 -8.28
C VAL A 20 18.89 -2.97 -7.74
N ALA A 21 17.93 -2.49 -6.94
CA ALA A 21 18.04 -1.20 -6.27
C ALA A 21 19.31 -1.12 -5.39
N ALA A 22 19.62 -2.19 -4.64
CA ALA A 22 20.84 -2.27 -3.84
C ALA A 22 22.12 -2.21 -4.71
N TYR A 23 22.11 -2.91 -5.83
CA TYR A 23 23.21 -2.88 -6.79
C TYR A 23 23.40 -1.48 -7.39
N LEU A 24 22.33 -0.86 -7.88
CA LEU A 24 22.38 0.48 -8.48
C LEU A 24 22.94 1.53 -7.51
N LEU A 25 22.52 1.51 -6.25
CA LEU A 25 23.04 2.42 -5.22
C LEU A 25 24.53 2.21 -4.98
N LYS A 26 25.00 0.96 -4.97
CA LYS A 26 26.42 0.67 -4.82
C LYS A 26 27.22 1.20 -6.01
N GLU A 27 26.74 1.00 -7.24
CA GLU A 27 27.39 1.53 -8.47
C GLU A 27 27.41 3.06 -8.49
N GLN A 28 26.39 3.72 -7.92
CA GLN A 28 26.33 5.17 -7.72
C GLN A 28 27.31 5.67 -6.64
N GLY A 29 28.03 4.76 -5.97
CA GLY A 29 29.09 5.10 -5.02
C GLY A 29 28.64 5.26 -3.57
N TYR A 30 27.40 4.95 -3.22
CA TYR A 30 26.93 4.96 -1.84
C TYR A 30 27.58 3.86 -0.98
N ASP A 31 27.67 4.11 0.34
CA ASP A 31 27.95 3.09 1.34
C ASP A 31 26.64 2.38 1.70
N VAL A 32 26.37 1.22 1.09
CA VAL A 32 25.07 0.54 1.12
C VAL A 32 25.05 -0.56 2.17
N ILE A 33 24.02 -0.57 3.00
CA ILE A 33 23.70 -1.64 3.97
C ILE A 33 22.34 -2.24 3.60
N GLY A 34 22.31 -3.54 3.33
CA GLY A 34 21.08 -4.29 3.09
C GLY A 34 20.38 -4.67 4.41
N VAL A 35 19.08 -4.47 4.48
CA VAL A 35 18.27 -4.84 5.64
C VAL A 35 17.00 -5.57 5.22
N THR A 36 16.74 -6.75 5.78
CA THR A 36 15.40 -7.36 5.74
C THR A 36 14.67 -7.07 7.04
N MET A 37 13.45 -6.58 6.93
CA MET A 37 12.56 -6.37 8.08
C MET A 37 11.92 -7.71 8.46
N GLN A 38 12.19 -8.21 9.65
CA GLN A 38 11.53 -9.38 10.20
C GLN A 38 10.15 -8.96 10.74
N ILE A 39 9.09 -9.37 10.07
CA ILE A 39 7.70 -9.04 10.40
C ILE A 39 6.87 -10.26 10.82
N TRP A 40 7.35 -11.49 10.61
CA TRP A 40 6.65 -12.73 10.98
C TRP A 40 6.80 -13.04 12.47
N GLN A 41 5.76 -13.64 13.06
CA GLN A 41 5.75 -14.16 14.42
C GLN A 41 6.32 -15.59 14.44
N GLU A 42 7.05 -15.96 15.52
CA GLU A 42 7.72 -17.27 15.62
C GLU A 42 6.75 -18.43 15.90
N ASP A 43 5.57 -18.16 16.49
CA ASP A 43 4.67 -19.16 17.06
C ASP A 43 3.62 -19.73 16.10
N LYS A 44 3.65 -19.39 14.82
CA LYS A 44 2.70 -19.91 13.84
C LYS A 44 3.48 -20.54 12.68
N ASP A 45 2.94 -21.61 12.09
CA ASP A 45 3.44 -22.38 10.92
C ASP A 45 3.79 -21.53 9.67
N TYR A 46 4.33 -20.34 9.87
CA TYR A 46 4.80 -19.43 8.82
C TYR A 46 6.13 -19.86 8.21
N THR A 47 6.82 -20.84 8.81
CA THR A 47 8.16 -21.25 8.40
C THR A 47 8.18 -22.04 7.09
N GLU A 48 7.05 -22.59 6.63
CA GLU A 48 6.97 -23.44 5.44
C GLU A 48 6.25 -22.79 4.23
N ARG A 49 5.81 -21.51 4.33
CA ARG A 49 5.03 -20.90 3.24
C ARG A 49 5.92 -20.12 2.28
N GLU A 50 6.14 -20.70 1.10
CA GLU A 50 6.77 -20.03 -0.03
C GLU A 50 5.89 -18.89 -0.54
N GLY A 51 6.46 -17.67 -0.71
CA GLY A 51 5.83 -16.59 -1.49
C GLY A 51 5.68 -15.21 -0.84
N GLY A 52 5.85 -15.07 0.48
CA GLY A 52 5.81 -13.73 1.13
C GLY A 52 7.15 -12.99 1.02
N CYS A 53 7.12 -11.65 0.88
CA CYS A 53 8.33 -10.82 0.80
C CYS A 53 9.22 -10.84 2.05
N CYS A 54 8.82 -11.54 3.11
CA CYS A 54 9.53 -11.62 4.39
C CYS A 54 9.60 -13.06 4.93
N SER A 55 9.47 -14.10 4.08
CA SER A 55 9.68 -15.50 4.47
C SER A 55 11.16 -15.78 4.74
N LEU A 56 11.49 -16.89 5.43
CA LEU A 56 12.89 -17.32 5.64
C LEU A 56 13.64 -17.48 4.32
N SER A 57 12.99 -18.05 3.29
CA SER A 57 13.57 -18.16 1.95
C SER A 57 13.86 -16.79 1.32
N ALA A 58 13.01 -15.79 1.57
CA ALA A 58 13.23 -14.41 1.09
C ALA A 58 14.43 -13.74 1.81
N VAL A 59 14.64 -14.02 3.10
CA VAL A 59 15.83 -13.56 3.83
C VAL A 59 17.10 -14.17 3.26
N ASP A 60 17.07 -15.47 2.94
CA ASP A 60 18.22 -16.17 2.36
C ASP A 60 18.52 -15.68 0.93
N ASP A 61 17.49 -15.38 0.14
CA ASP A 61 17.65 -14.75 -1.16
C ASP A 61 18.31 -13.37 -1.02
N ALA A 62 17.80 -12.52 -0.11
CA ALA A 62 18.37 -11.20 0.15
C ALA A 62 19.82 -11.27 0.61
N ARG A 63 20.14 -12.22 1.50
CA ARG A 63 21.51 -12.45 1.99
C ARG A 63 22.45 -12.91 0.86
N ARG A 64 22.00 -13.83 0.01
CA ARG A 64 22.79 -14.29 -1.16
C ARG A 64 23.07 -13.15 -2.13
N VAL A 65 22.06 -12.32 -2.40
CA VAL A 65 22.24 -11.13 -3.23
C VAL A 65 23.22 -10.15 -2.59
N ALA A 66 23.05 -9.80 -1.32
CA ALA A 66 23.93 -8.88 -0.61
C ALA A 66 25.40 -9.34 -0.63
N ASN A 67 25.65 -10.63 -0.39
CA ASN A 67 26.97 -11.23 -0.48
C ASN A 67 27.54 -11.12 -1.91
N LYS A 68 26.70 -11.38 -2.94
CA LYS A 68 27.13 -11.33 -4.33
C LYS A 68 27.54 -9.91 -4.77
N ILE A 69 26.75 -8.91 -4.39
CA ILE A 69 27.05 -7.51 -4.69
C ILE A 69 28.07 -6.90 -3.71
N GLY A 70 28.46 -7.63 -2.66
CA GLY A 70 29.49 -7.23 -1.69
C GLY A 70 29.04 -6.05 -0.81
N ILE A 71 27.88 -6.14 -0.18
CA ILE A 71 27.38 -5.20 0.84
C ILE A 71 27.08 -5.94 2.15
N PRO A 72 27.23 -5.30 3.31
CA PRO A 72 26.79 -5.86 4.58
C PRO A 72 25.26 -6.03 4.60
N PHE A 73 24.79 -7.09 5.29
CA PHE A 73 23.38 -7.43 5.35
C PHE A 73 22.95 -7.79 6.78
N TYR A 74 21.82 -7.25 7.21
CA TYR A 74 21.26 -7.49 8.53
C TYR A 74 19.77 -7.81 8.45
N VAL A 75 19.29 -8.53 9.47
CA VAL A 75 17.85 -8.74 9.72
C VAL A 75 17.47 -7.90 10.93
N MET A 76 16.51 -7.01 10.77
CA MET A 76 16.03 -6.15 11.85
C MET A 76 14.63 -6.57 12.28
N ASN A 77 14.38 -6.62 13.59
CA ASN A 77 13.08 -6.97 14.15
C ASN A 77 12.09 -5.80 14.02
N PHE A 78 10.95 -6.07 13.35
CA PHE A 78 9.80 -5.19 13.19
C PHE A 78 8.48 -5.87 13.59
N ARG A 79 8.53 -7.03 14.26
CA ARG A 79 7.36 -7.86 14.56
C ARG A 79 6.25 -7.11 15.30
N ASP A 80 6.60 -6.47 16.40
CA ASP A 80 5.63 -5.79 17.25
C ASP A 80 4.99 -4.60 16.54
N SER A 81 5.80 -3.76 15.91
CA SER A 81 5.31 -2.63 15.13
C SER A 81 4.46 -3.06 13.91
N PHE A 82 4.83 -4.16 13.25
CA PHE A 82 4.05 -4.69 12.14
C PHE A 82 2.71 -5.25 12.62
N LYS A 83 2.72 -5.96 13.74
CA LYS A 83 1.49 -6.46 14.36
C LYS A 83 0.55 -5.31 14.71
N GLU A 84 1.01 -4.35 15.47
CA GLU A 84 0.20 -3.23 15.96
C GLU A 84 -0.28 -2.31 14.83
N LYS A 85 0.65 -1.84 13.97
CA LYS A 85 0.36 -0.76 13.00
C LYS A 85 -0.15 -1.26 11.65
N VAL A 86 -0.01 -2.55 11.36
CA VAL A 86 -0.46 -3.11 10.07
C VAL A 86 -1.53 -4.18 10.27
N ILE A 87 -1.24 -5.22 11.08
CA ILE A 87 -2.18 -6.35 11.24
C ILE A 87 -3.39 -5.94 12.07
N ASP A 88 -3.19 -5.41 13.28
CA ASP A 88 -4.27 -5.06 14.20
C ASP A 88 -5.14 -3.92 13.58
N TYR A 89 -4.50 -2.95 12.92
CA TYR A 89 -5.19 -1.92 12.12
C TYR A 89 -6.04 -2.56 11.01
N PHE A 90 -5.48 -3.48 10.24
CA PHE A 90 -6.18 -4.16 9.15
C PHE A 90 -7.41 -4.93 9.66
N VAL A 91 -7.25 -5.70 10.72
CA VAL A 91 -8.32 -6.48 11.33
C VAL A 91 -9.43 -5.56 11.85
N GLN A 92 -9.08 -4.49 12.56
CA GLN A 92 -10.04 -3.56 13.14
C GLN A 92 -10.84 -2.82 12.07
N GLU A 93 -10.20 -2.34 11.01
CA GLU A 93 -10.92 -1.64 9.93
C GLU A 93 -11.94 -2.56 9.23
N TYR A 94 -11.64 -3.86 9.05
CA TYR A 94 -12.63 -4.81 8.51
C TYR A 94 -13.79 -5.07 9.48
N ILE A 95 -13.55 -5.16 10.78
CA ILE A 95 -14.58 -5.28 11.80
C ILE A 95 -15.49 -4.02 11.78
N ASP A 96 -14.90 -2.86 11.56
CA ASP A 96 -15.62 -1.59 11.39
C ASP A 96 -16.34 -1.47 10.02
N GLY A 97 -16.41 -2.52 9.21
CA GLY A 97 -17.07 -2.53 7.89
C GLY A 97 -16.37 -1.74 6.81
N LYS A 98 -15.06 -1.50 6.95
CA LYS A 98 -14.21 -0.78 6.00
C LYS A 98 -13.28 -1.75 5.28
N THR A 99 -12.60 -1.27 4.23
CA THR A 99 -11.62 -2.07 3.48
C THR A 99 -10.28 -1.33 3.45
N PRO A 100 -9.37 -1.59 4.39
CA PRO A 100 -8.07 -0.93 4.46
C PRO A 100 -7.09 -1.43 3.40
N ASN A 101 -6.01 -0.65 3.20
CA ASN A 101 -4.86 -1.10 2.42
C ASN A 101 -3.63 -1.27 3.36
N PRO A 102 -3.26 -2.52 3.71
CA PRO A 102 -2.17 -2.76 4.65
C PRO A 102 -0.79 -2.38 4.10
N CYS A 103 -0.60 -2.37 2.77
CA CYS A 103 0.66 -1.95 2.16
C CYS A 103 0.92 -0.45 2.37
N ILE A 104 -0.13 0.37 2.33
CA ILE A 104 -0.02 1.81 2.64
C ILE A 104 0.37 2.01 4.10
N ALA A 105 -0.25 1.28 5.03
CA ALA A 105 0.11 1.34 6.44
C ALA A 105 1.56 0.88 6.69
N CYS A 106 2.00 -0.22 6.05
CA CYS A 106 3.37 -0.70 6.12
C CYS A 106 4.38 0.33 5.58
N ASN A 107 4.10 0.94 4.42
CA ASN A 107 4.96 1.99 3.88
C ASN A 107 5.05 3.18 4.84
N LYS A 108 3.90 3.69 5.33
CA LYS A 108 3.80 4.85 6.21
C LYS A 108 4.53 4.66 7.53
N HIS A 109 4.29 3.54 8.21
CA HIS A 109 4.72 3.37 9.60
C HIS A 109 6.01 2.57 9.78
N LEU A 110 6.32 1.64 8.85
CA LEU A 110 7.49 0.80 8.99
C LEU A 110 8.63 1.21 8.06
N LYS A 111 8.38 1.22 6.73
CA LYS A 111 9.47 1.42 5.77
C LYS A 111 10.02 2.85 5.76
N PHE A 112 9.14 3.85 5.87
CA PHE A 112 9.54 5.25 5.72
C PHE A 112 9.44 6.07 7.02
N ASP A 113 9.06 5.44 8.13
CA ASP A 113 9.15 6.02 9.48
C ASP A 113 10.14 5.21 10.34
N GLU A 114 9.79 3.99 10.76
CA GLU A 114 10.60 3.24 11.72
C GLU A 114 11.96 2.81 11.15
N LEU A 115 12.00 2.32 9.89
CA LEU A 115 13.26 1.96 9.24
C LEU A 115 14.15 3.19 9.05
N LEU A 116 13.57 4.35 8.67
CA LEU A 116 14.30 5.61 8.56
C LEU A 116 14.93 6.00 9.91
N ARG A 117 14.15 6.00 10.99
CA ARG A 117 14.67 6.31 12.34
C ARG A 117 15.79 5.34 12.78
N LYS A 118 15.62 4.03 12.52
CA LYS A 118 16.66 3.03 12.83
C LYS A 118 17.91 3.24 11.97
N ALA A 119 17.77 3.59 10.69
CA ALA A 119 18.86 3.90 9.78
C ALA A 119 19.64 5.15 10.23
N GLN A 120 18.94 6.22 10.58
CA GLN A 120 19.54 7.43 11.14
C GLN A 120 20.29 7.15 12.44
N GLY A 121 19.75 6.27 13.31
CA GLY A 121 20.38 5.84 14.55
C GLY A 121 21.74 5.14 14.39
N ILE A 122 22.02 4.57 13.21
CA ILE A 122 23.33 3.99 12.84
C ILE A 122 24.13 4.92 11.91
N GLY A 123 23.74 6.18 11.80
CA GLY A 123 24.42 7.21 11.02
C GLY A 123 24.25 7.05 9.51
N ALA A 124 23.13 6.48 9.04
CA ALA A 124 22.81 6.50 7.61
C ALA A 124 22.14 7.82 7.23
N ASP A 125 22.48 8.30 6.03
CA ASP A 125 21.92 9.53 5.46
C ASP A 125 20.56 9.26 4.80
N TYR A 126 20.36 8.06 4.26
CA TYR A 126 19.17 7.70 3.49
C TYR A 126 18.66 6.30 3.84
N VAL A 127 17.35 6.12 3.61
CA VAL A 127 16.76 4.79 3.37
C VAL A 127 16.43 4.63 1.89
N ALA A 128 16.41 3.38 1.42
CA ALA A 128 16.04 3.07 0.06
C ALA A 128 15.16 1.82 -0.02
N THR A 129 14.40 1.72 -1.09
CA THR A 129 13.58 0.55 -1.42
C THR A 129 13.54 0.31 -2.93
N GLY A 130 13.07 -0.87 -3.33
CA GLY A 130 12.81 -1.19 -4.73
C GLY A 130 11.45 -0.70 -5.26
N HIS A 131 10.87 0.36 -4.70
CA HIS A 131 9.61 0.90 -5.20
C HIS A 131 9.79 1.63 -6.54
N TYR A 132 8.78 1.53 -7.38
CA TYR A 132 8.67 2.24 -8.65
C TYR A 132 7.98 3.59 -8.42
N ALA A 133 8.77 4.58 -8.06
CA ALA A 133 8.42 5.99 -7.94
C ALA A 133 9.70 6.82 -8.04
N LYS A 134 9.59 8.11 -8.34
CA LYS A 134 10.71 9.05 -8.36
C LYS A 134 10.52 10.14 -7.32
N ILE A 135 11.63 10.64 -6.79
CA ILE A 135 11.65 11.78 -5.88
C ILE A 135 12.48 12.87 -6.55
N GLU A 136 11.86 14.01 -6.76
CA GLU A 136 12.50 15.18 -7.36
C GLU A 136 12.42 16.37 -6.39
N GLN A 137 13.22 17.38 -6.60
CA GLN A 137 13.16 18.63 -5.86
C GLN A 137 12.78 19.75 -6.81
N ASP A 138 11.79 20.57 -6.45
CA ASP A 138 11.43 21.73 -7.25
C ASP A 138 12.42 22.89 -7.05
N GLU A 139 12.23 23.97 -7.79
CA GLU A 139 13.05 25.18 -7.73
C GLU A 139 13.03 25.89 -6.37
N ASN A 140 12.02 25.63 -5.54
CA ASN A 140 11.89 26.18 -4.19
C ASN A 140 12.49 25.25 -3.12
N GLY A 141 13.09 24.13 -3.54
CA GLY A 141 13.68 23.14 -2.65
C GLY A 141 12.69 22.16 -2.03
N ARG A 142 11.42 22.16 -2.46
CA ARG A 142 10.42 21.24 -1.98
C ARG A 142 10.51 19.90 -2.69
N TYR A 143 10.46 18.81 -1.94
CA TYR A 143 10.50 17.47 -2.52
C TYR A 143 9.12 17.07 -3.06
N LEU A 144 9.13 16.46 -4.24
CA LEU A 144 7.97 16.00 -4.98
C LEU A 144 8.04 14.49 -5.16
N LEU A 145 6.90 13.82 -5.09
CA LEU A 145 6.75 12.41 -5.45
C LEU A 145 6.20 12.32 -6.87
N ILE A 146 6.95 11.68 -7.74
CA ILE A 146 6.68 11.59 -9.17
C ILE A 146 6.43 10.13 -9.56
N ARG A 147 5.52 9.89 -10.49
CA ARG A 147 5.27 8.57 -11.06
C ARG A 147 6.54 7.98 -11.67
N SER A 148 6.64 6.66 -11.64
CA SER A 148 7.75 5.96 -12.30
C SER A 148 7.64 6.03 -13.82
N ASP A 149 8.74 5.72 -14.50
CA ASP A 149 8.77 5.64 -15.96
C ASP A 149 8.05 4.37 -16.51
N ASP A 150 7.75 3.40 -15.67
CA ASP A 150 6.87 2.27 -16.00
C ASP A 150 5.48 2.47 -15.38
N ASP A 151 4.54 3.02 -16.14
CA ASP A 151 3.16 3.25 -15.70
C ASP A 151 2.46 1.98 -15.18
N ARG A 152 2.85 0.80 -15.70
CA ARG A 152 2.27 -0.50 -15.30
C ARG A 152 2.71 -0.92 -13.89
N LYS A 153 3.86 -0.38 -13.44
CA LYS A 153 4.49 -0.69 -12.15
C LYS A 153 4.49 0.47 -11.19
N ASP A 154 3.93 1.62 -11.58
CA ASP A 154 3.85 2.80 -10.72
C ASP A 154 3.24 2.47 -9.35
N GLN A 155 3.97 2.80 -8.29
CA GLN A 155 3.58 2.51 -6.91
C GLN A 155 3.30 3.76 -6.08
N THR A 156 3.23 4.92 -6.72
CA THR A 156 2.97 6.20 -6.04
C THR A 156 1.66 6.22 -5.26
N TYR A 157 0.65 5.46 -5.71
CA TYR A 157 -0.60 5.28 -4.95
C TYR A 157 -0.37 4.77 -3.52
N ALA A 158 0.62 3.92 -3.30
CA ALA A 158 0.92 3.38 -1.98
C ALA A 158 1.89 4.26 -1.16
N LEU A 159 2.32 5.41 -1.71
CA LEU A 159 3.37 6.26 -1.18
C LEU A 159 2.92 7.70 -0.90
N TYR A 160 1.66 8.05 -1.13
CA TYR A 160 1.15 9.42 -0.99
C TYR A 160 1.29 10.02 0.42
N ASN A 161 1.54 9.20 1.43
CA ASN A 161 1.66 9.62 2.83
C ASN A 161 3.05 10.18 3.21
N PHE A 162 3.97 10.30 2.28
CA PHE A 162 5.29 10.86 2.57
C PHE A 162 5.24 12.28 3.10
N THR A 163 5.99 12.53 4.17
CA THR A 163 6.34 13.88 4.61
C THR A 163 7.53 14.42 3.84
N GLN A 164 7.77 15.73 3.88
CA GLN A 164 8.95 16.35 3.27
C GLN A 164 10.25 15.81 3.85
N GLU A 165 10.30 15.58 5.17
CA GLU A 165 11.44 14.97 5.84
C GLU A 165 11.72 13.56 5.31
N GLN A 166 10.68 12.72 5.19
CA GLN A 166 10.82 11.37 4.66
C GLN A 166 11.28 11.38 3.19
N LEU A 167 10.73 12.25 2.35
CA LEU A 167 11.15 12.39 0.96
C LEU A 167 12.63 12.79 0.84
N SER A 168 13.09 13.75 1.66
CA SER A 168 14.48 14.21 1.62
C SER A 168 15.51 13.15 2.02
N HIS A 169 15.08 12.08 2.72
CA HIS A 169 15.93 11.00 3.19
C HIS A 169 15.61 9.64 2.53
N THR A 170 14.90 9.64 1.41
CA THR A 170 14.49 8.40 0.73
C THR A 170 15.03 8.35 -0.70
N LEU A 171 15.53 7.18 -1.11
CA LEU A 171 15.97 6.90 -2.48
C LEU A 171 15.15 5.76 -3.08
N MET A 172 14.74 5.90 -4.34
CA MET A 172 13.95 4.92 -5.09
C MET A 172 14.60 4.63 -6.46
N PRO A 173 15.71 3.88 -6.51
CA PRO A 173 16.51 3.72 -7.73
C PRO A 173 15.74 3.05 -8.88
N CYS A 174 14.70 2.26 -8.59
CA CYS A 174 13.91 1.58 -9.63
C CYS A 174 12.94 2.50 -10.38
N GLY A 175 12.70 3.72 -9.90
CA GLY A 175 11.71 4.64 -10.49
C GLY A 175 12.02 5.09 -11.91
N GLU A 176 13.30 5.09 -12.30
CA GLU A 176 13.79 5.48 -13.63
C GLU A 176 13.89 4.30 -14.62
N TYR A 177 13.48 3.10 -14.20
CA TYR A 177 13.63 1.89 -15.02
C TYR A 177 12.30 1.20 -15.23
N THR A 178 12.14 0.59 -16.40
CA THR A 178 11.04 -0.37 -16.63
C THR A 178 11.33 -1.68 -15.87
N LYS A 179 10.27 -2.42 -15.54
CA LYS A 179 10.41 -3.75 -14.91
C LYS A 179 11.26 -4.70 -15.74
N ASP A 180 11.12 -4.65 -17.05
CA ASP A 180 11.88 -5.49 -17.96
C ASP A 180 13.38 -5.16 -17.85
N ARG A 181 13.75 -3.85 -17.83
CA ARG A 181 15.15 -3.44 -17.66
C ARG A 181 15.72 -3.84 -16.30
N ILE A 182 14.94 -3.76 -15.22
CA ILE A 182 15.35 -4.24 -13.89
C ILE A 182 15.68 -5.75 -13.94
N ARG A 183 14.86 -6.56 -14.63
CA ARG A 183 15.13 -8.00 -14.78
C ARG A 183 16.36 -8.28 -15.64
N GLU A 184 16.57 -7.50 -16.69
CA GLU A 184 17.80 -7.58 -17.52
C GLU A 184 19.05 -7.29 -16.69
N ILE A 185 19.07 -6.18 -15.94
CA ILE A 185 20.18 -5.83 -15.05
C ILE A 185 20.44 -6.98 -14.05
N ALA A 186 19.38 -7.51 -13.41
CA ALA A 186 19.53 -8.64 -12.49
C ALA A 186 20.17 -9.87 -13.16
N LYS A 187 19.82 -10.14 -14.42
CA LYS A 187 20.38 -11.24 -15.21
C LYS A 187 21.83 -10.97 -15.62
N GLU A 188 22.13 -9.77 -16.10
CA GLU A 188 23.48 -9.33 -16.50
C GLU A 188 24.48 -9.48 -15.35
N ILE A 189 24.10 -9.08 -14.14
CA ILE A 189 24.96 -9.23 -12.95
C ILE A 189 24.82 -10.60 -12.28
N GLY A 190 24.03 -11.51 -12.87
CA GLY A 190 23.89 -12.92 -12.47
C GLY A 190 23.19 -13.10 -11.11
N LEU A 191 22.19 -12.29 -10.75
CA LEU A 191 21.40 -12.50 -9.54
C LEU A 191 20.45 -13.70 -9.72
N SER A 192 20.42 -14.61 -8.76
CA SER A 192 19.54 -15.80 -8.80
C SER A 192 18.04 -15.44 -8.82
N VAL A 193 17.69 -14.25 -8.32
CA VAL A 193 16.32 -13.76 -8.21
C VAL A 193 15.76 -13.09 -9.48
N TYR A 194 16.54 -13.04 -10.59
CA TYR A 194 16.15 -12.33 -11.82
C TYR A 194 14.79 -12.74 -12.39
N ASN A 195 14.40 -14.00 -12.23
CA ASN A 195 13.13 -14.56 -12.75
C ASN A 195 12.09 -14.79 -11.65
N LYS A 196 12.33 -14.29 -10.43
CA LYS A 196 11.37 -14.45 -9.32
C LYS A 196 10.09 -13.64 -9.65
N LYS A 197 8.93 -14.28 -9.41
CA LYS A 197 7.63 -13.61 -9.56
C LYS A 197 7.47 -12.51 -8.53
N ASP A 198 6.75 -11.44 -8.92
CA ASP A 198 6.41 -10.36 -7.98
C ASP A 198 5.41 -10.87 -6.93
N SER A 199 5.50 -10.34 -5.71
CA SER A 199 4.50 -10.60 -4.68
C SER A 199 3.32 -9.66 -4.91
N GLU A 200 2.18 -10.21 -5.32
CA GLU A 200 0.95 -9.44 -5.62
C GLU A 200 -0.09 -9.51 -4.48
N GLU A 201 0.12 -10.42 -3.52
CA GLU A 201 -0.79 -10.73 -2.43
C GLU A 201 -0.43 -9.95 -1.14
N ILE A 202 -1.38 -9.89 -0.20
CA ILE A 202 -1.13 -9.37 1.15
C ILE A 202 -0.14 -10.32 1.83
N CYS A 203 1.04 -9.83 2.19
CA CYS A 203 2.18 -10.64 2.63
C CYS A 203 1.92 -11.54 3.85
N PHE A 204 0.93 -11.19 4.69
CA PHE A 204 0.54 -11.98 5.87
C PHE A 204 -0.77 -12.77 5.67
N ILE A 205 -1.36 -12.76 4.45
CA ILE A 205 -2.56 -13.55 4.07
C ILE A 205 -2.26 -14.33 2.78
N PRO A 206 -1.46 -15.40 2.86
CA PRO A 206 -0.93 -16.08 1.68
C PRO A 206 -1.97 -16.85 0.86
N ASP A 207 -3.13 -17.14 1.42
CA ASP A 207 -4.25 -17.80 0.73
C ASP A 207 -5.30 -16.80 0.19
N ASN A 208 -4.99 -15.51 0.27
CA ASN A 208 -5.87 -14.41 -0.17
C ASN A 208 -7.27 -14.41 0.47
N ASN A 209 -7.43 -15.08 1.62
CA ASN A 209 -8.69 -15.19 2.33
C ASN A 209 -8.69 -14.31 3.60
N HIS A 210 -8.80 -12.99 3.40
CA HIS A 210 -8.82 -12.03 4.50
C HIS A 210 -9.93 -12.29 5.52
N GLY A 211 -11.13 -12.72 5.06
CA GLY A 211 -12.24 -13.00 5.94
C GLY A 211 -11.95 -14.16 6.90
N ARG A 212 -11.29 -15.25 6.42
CA ARG A 212 -10.85 -16.35 7.26
C ARG A 212 -9.79 -15.86 8.26
N TYR A 213 -8.78 -15.14 7.80
CA TYR A 213 -7.71 -14.60 8.64
C TYR A 213 -8.27 -13.75 9.80
N ILE A 214 -9.23 -12.85 9.51
CA ILE A 214 -9.86 -11.99 10.51
C ILE A 214 -10.72 -12.80 11.47
N SER A 215 -11.47 -13.78 10.97
CA SER A 215 -12.31 -14.67 11.78
C SER A 215 -11.48 -15.51 12.75
N GLU A 216 -10.30 -15.98 12.34
CA GLU A 216 -9.35 -16.68 13.21
C GLU A 216 -8.71 -15.74 14.25
N ALA A 217 -8.41 -14.49 13.87
CA ALA A 217 -7.82 -13.48 14.76
C ALA A 217 -8.81 -12.93 15.80
N ARG A 218 -10.10 -12.82 15.43
CA ARG A 218 -11.19 -12.22 16.25
C ARG A 218 -12.47 -13.04 16.19
N PRO A 219 -12.48 -14.32 16.66
CA PRO A 219 -13.61 -15.23 16.48
C PRO A 219 -14.91 -14.77 17.16
N LEU A 220 -14.83 -14.00 18.24
CA LEU A 220 -15.99 -13.50 18.96
C LEU A 220 -16.62 -12.25 18.31
N GLU A 221 -15.90 -11.57 17.43
CA GLU A 221 -16.35 -10.35 16.75
C GLU A 221 -16.90 -10.63 15.35
N VAL A 222 -16.62 -11.80 14.79
CA VAL A 222 -17.11 -12.20 13.45
C VAL A 222 -18.29 -13.14 13.60
N VAL A 223 -19.49 -12.55 13.59
CA VAL A 223 -20.75 -13.28 13.76
C VAL A 223 -21.60 -13.24 12.49
N PRO A 224 -22.40 -14.27 12.19
CA PRO A 224 -23.36 -14.25 11.10
C PRO A 224 -24.35 -13.08 11.23
N GLY A 225 -24.80 -12.56 10.09
CA GLY A 225 -25.77 -11.48 10.01
C GLY A 225 -26.64 -11.60 8.77
N ASN A 226 -27.35 -10.52 8.42
CA ASN A 226 -28.30 -10.54 7.33
C ASN A 226 -27.79 -9.83 6.08
N PHE A 227 -28.00 -10.44 4.91
CA PHE A 227 -28.11 -9.70 3.66
C PHE A 227 -29.45 -8.99 3.61
N VAL A 228 -29.45 -7.71 3.30
CA VAL A 228 -30.65 -6.89 3.18
C VAL A 228 -30.66 -6.15 1.85
N ASP A 229 -31.85 -5.76 1.36
CA ASP A 229 -31.95 -4.77 0.29
C ASP A 229 -31.87 -3.33 0.83
N LYS A 230 -31.94 -2.34 -0.06
CA LYS A 230 -31.89 -0.92 0.33
C LYS A 230 -33.08 -0.44 1.21
N ASN A 231 -34.12 -1.23 1.29
CA ASN A 231 -35.32 -0.94 2.11
C ASN A 231 -35.24 -1.67 3.47
N GLY A 232 -34.20 -2.47 3.73
CA GLY A 232 -34.04 -3.27 4.94
C GLY A 232 -34.71 -4.63 4.88
N ASN A 233 -35.28 -5.06 3.75
CA ASN A 233 -35.88 -6.40 3.64
C ASN A 233 -34.76 -7.44 3.65
N VAL A 234 -34.91 -8.47 4.50
CA VAL A 234 -33.94 -9.56 4.62
C VAL A 234 -34.01 -10.46 3.37
N LEU A 235 -32.82 -10.64 2.74
CA LEU A 235 -32.64 -11.45 1.54
C LEU A 235 -32.02 -12.81 1.84
N GLY A 236 -31.37 -12.96 2.99
CA GLY A 236 -30.68 -14.17 3.43
C GLY A 236 -29.69 -13.89 4.54
N GLN A 237 -28.85 -14.86 4.88
CA GLN A 237 -27.84 -14.73 5.92
C GLN A 237 -26.42 -14.79 5.35
N HIS A 238 -25.51 -14.03 5.96
CA HIS A 238 -24.09 -14.07 5.68
C HIS A 238 -23.28 -14.56 6.88
N LYS A 239 -22.03 -14.97 6.65
CA LYS A 239 -21.12 -15.55 7.65
C LYS A 239 -20.31 -14.54 8.47
N GLY A 240 -20.56 -13.25 8.30
CA GLY A 240 -19.86 -12.13 8.95
C GLY A 240 -19.50 -11.05 7.93
N ILE A 241 -19.63 -9.77 8.30
CA ILE A 241 -19.39 -8.62 7.39
C ILE A 241 -17.95 -8.59 6.83
N VAL A 242 -16.97 -9.10 7.58
CA VAL A 242 -15.55 -9.11 7.21
C VAL A 242 -15.22 -9.91 5.94
N TYR A 243 -16.15 -10.72 5.45
CA TYR A 243 -16.01 -11.49 4.23
C TYR A 243 -16.44 -10.73 2.97
N TYR A 244 -16.94 -9.50 3.11
CA TYR A 244 -17.56 -8.75 2.02
C TYR A 244 -16.90 -7.39 1.83
N THR A 245 -16.90 -6.94 0.57
CA THR A 245 -16.36 -5.64 0.17
C THR A 245 -17.32 -4.98 -0.81
N ILE A 246 -17.42 -3.66 -0.76
CA ILE A 246 -18.26 -2.87 -1.70
C ILE A 246 -17.89 -3.21 -3.15
N GLY A 247 -18.91 -3.48 -3.96
CA GLY A 247 -18.78 -3.88 -5.37
C GLY A 247 -18.56 -5.38 -5.58
N GLN A 248 -18.49 -6.19 -4.51
CA GLN A 248 -18.38 -7.65 -4.62
C GLN A 248 -19.68 -8.23 -5.21
N ARG A 249 -19.50 -9.11 -6.22
CA ARG A 249 -20.61 -9.85 -6.88
C ARG A 249 -20.52 -11.35 -6.62
N LYS A 250 -19.30 -11.90 -6.60
CA LYS A 250 -19.07 -13.36 -6.46
C LYS A 250 -18.88 -13.72 -5.00
N GLY A 251 -19.19 -14.98 -4.65
CA GLY A 251 -18.95 -15.51 -3.31
C GLY A 251 -19.96 -15.00 -2.25
N LEU A 252 -21.10 -14.44 -2.65
CA LEU A 252 -22.13 -14.00 -1.72
C LEU A 252 -22.88 -15.17 -1.09
N GLY A 253 -22.95 -16.33 -1.77
CA GLY A 253 -23.66 -17.51 -1.25
C GLY A 253 -25.19 -17.36 -1.27
N ILE A 254 -25.73 -16.43 -2.07
CA ILE A 254 -27.16 -16.18 -2.20
C ILE A 254 -27.60 -16.21 -3.67
N ALA A 255 -28.77 -16.75 -3.95
CA ALA A 255 -29.35 -16.83 -5.29
C ALA A 255 -30.66 -16.01 -5.35
N LEU A 256 -30.61 -14.85 -6.01
CA LEU A 256 -31.74 -13.92 -6.12
C LEU A 256 -32.31 -13.84 -7.56
N GLY A 257 -31.93 -14.78 -8.45
CA GLY A 257 -32.41 -14.80 -9.85
C GLY A 257 -31.88 -13.67 -10.74
N ARG A 258 -31.11 -12.73 -10.17
CA ARG A 258 -30.47 -11.60 -10.88
C ARG A 258 -29.09 -11.28 -10.29
N PRO A 259 -28.18 -10.67 -11.05
CA PRO A 259 -26.91 -10.17 -10.51
C PRO A 259 -27.14 -9.13 -9.42
N VAL A 260 -26.50 -9.30 -8.27
CA VAL A 260 -26.49 -8.34 -7.17
C VAL A 260 -25.06 -8.07 -6.70
N PHE A 261 -24.85 -6.89 -6.14
CA PHE A 261 -23.58 -6.40 -5.67
C PHE A 261 -23.69 -5.93 -4.22
N VAL A 262 -22.62 -6.03 -3.46
CA VAL A 262 -22.52 -5.37 -2.17
C VAL A 262 -22.48 -3.85 -2.41
N THR A 263 -23.48 -3.14 -1.90
CA THR A 263 -23.61 -1.68 -2.07
C THR A 263 -23.27 -0.90 -0.82
N ASP A 264 -23.49 -1.49 0.37
CA ASP A 264 -23.06 -0.94 1.67
C ASP A 264 -22.82 -2.05 2.68
N ILE A 265 -22.08 -1.75 3.75
CA ILE A 265 -21.83 -2.63 4.89
C ILE A 265 -22.08 -1.80 6.15
N ASN A 266 -23.01 -2.28 6.98
CA ASN A 266 -23.37 -1.64 8.25
C ASN A 266 -22.86 -2.48 9.43
N PRO A 267 -21.73 -2.11 10.06
CA PRO A 267 -21.20 -2.87 11.19
C PRO A 267 -22.06 -2.79 12.46
N ARG A 268 -22.89 -1.74 12.61
CA ARG A 268 -23.73 -1.56 13.80
C ARG A 268 -24.90 -2.53 13.83
N THR A 269 -25.49 -2.80 12.66
CA THR A 269 -26.61 -3.75 12.53
C THR A 269 -26.17 -5.12 12.07
N ASN A 270 -24.86 -5.28 11.78
CA ASN A 270 -24.25 -6.47 11.19
C ASN A 270 -24.96 -6.89 9.89
N GLU A 271 -25.17 -5.92 8.99
CA GLU A 271 -25.88 -6.12 7.72
C GLU A 271 -24.96 -5.83 6.52
N VAL A 272 -25.14 -6.63 5.48
CA VAL A 272 -24.55 -6.40 4.16
C VAL A 272 -25.68 -6.05 3.19
N VAL A 273 -25.65 -4.82 2.67
CA VAL A 273 -26.67 -4.32 1.74
C VAL A 273 -26.35 -4.78 0.33
N LEU A 274 -27.34 -5.41 -0.32
CA LEU A 274 -27.24 -5.86 -1.71
C LEU A 274 -28.15 -5.02 -2.61
N GLY A 275 -27.61 -4.67 -3.78
CA GLY A 275 -28.32 -3.88 -4.79
C GLY A 275 -27.89 -4.20 -6.19
N PRO A 276 -28.52 -3.56 -7.21
CA PRO A 276 -28.11 -3.65 -8.60
C PRO A 276 -26.77 -2.93 -8.85
N GLU A 277 -26.19 -3.12 -10.03
CA GLU A 277 -24.86 -2.58 -10.34
C GLU A 277 -24.81 -1.05 -10.32
N GLU A 278 -25.89 -0.38 -10.74
CA GLU A 278 -25.96 1.10 -10.74
C GLU A 278 -25.75 1.72 -9.36
N ASP A 279 -26.09 1.01 -8.28
CA ASP A 279 -25.99 1.51 -6.89
C ASP A 279 -24.53 1.59 -6.39
N ILE A 280 -23.59 0.88 -7.05
CA ILE A 280 -22.17 0.95 -6.69
C ILE A 280 -21.41 2.09 -7.39
N PHE A 281 -22.05 2.88 -8.23
CA PHE A 281 -21.45 4.02 -8.91
C PHE A 281 -21.77 5.33 -8.19
N LYS A 282 -20.74 6.07 -7.80
CA LYS A 282 -20.85 7.33 -7.04
C LYS A 282 -19.93 8.40 -7.62
N THR A 283 -20.27 9.68 -7.40
CA THR A 283 -19.49 10.83 -7.86
C THR A 283 -18.73 11.53 -6.76
N ASP A 284 -19.21 11.44 -5.52
CA ASP A 284 -18.68 12.28 -4.44
C ASP A 284 -18.25 11.43 -3.25
N LEU A 285 -17.13 11.82 -2.64
CA LEU A 285 -16.63 11.23 -1.40
C LEU A 285 -15.99 12.29 -0.50
N VAL A 286 -15.85 11.93 0.78
CA VAL A 286 -15.05 12.69 1.75
C VAL A 286 -13.80 11.88 2.10
N ALA A 287 -12.65 12.51 1.98
CA ALA A 287 -11.36 12.02 2.45
C ALA A 287 -10.99 12.65 3.79
N LYS A 288 -10.40 11.87 4.69
CA LYS A 288 -9.81 12.29 5.97
C LYS A 288 -8.32 11.92 6.00
N ASP A 289 -7.62 12.40 7.03
CA ASP A 289 -6.20 12.14 7.22
C ASP A 289 -5.39 12.45 5.94
N VAL A 290 -5.72 13.60 5.34
CA VAL A 290 -5.18 13.99 4.03
C VAL A 290 -3.77 14.51 4.20
N ASN A 291 -2.86 14.00 3.37
CA ASN A 291 -1.51 14.49 3.21
C ASN A 291 -1.34 15.14 1.83
N PHE A 292 -0.71 16.31 1.78
CA PHE A 292 -0.33 16.98 0.55
C PHE A 292 1.20 17.01 0.43
N ILE A 293 1.72 16.82 -0.80
CA ILE A 293 3.16 16.78 -1.04
C ILE A 293 3.67 18.14 -1.58
N PRO A 294 3.10 18.75 -2.64
CA PRO A 294 3.62 20.00 -3.22
C PRO A 294 3.30 21.25 -2.39
N PHE A 295 2.40 21.17 -1.42
CA PHE A 295 2.02 22.27 -0.52
C PHE A 295 1.56 21.71 0.84
N ASP A 296 1.46 22.55 1.87
CA ASP A 296 1.13 22.08 3.21
C ASP A 296 -0.38 21.95 3.45
N LYS A 297 -1.18 22.75 2.73
CA LYS A 297 -2.63 22.82 2.93
C LYS A 297 -3.35 23.19 1.64
N LEU A 298 -4.49 22.57 1.41
CA LEU A 298 -5.43 22.97 0.37
C LEU A 298 -6.26 24.15 0.87
N GLU A 299 -6.12 25.32 0.25
CA GLU A 299 -6.85 26.55 0.65
C GLU A 299 -8.08 26.78 -0.21
N GLU A 300 -8.05 26.42 -1.47
CA GLU A 300 -9.12 26.57 -2.44
C GLU A 300 -9.33 25.29 -3.28
N PRO A 301 -10.49 25.14 -3.94
CA PRO A 301 -10.72 24.00 -4.80
C PRO A 301 -9.72 23.95 -5.97
N ILE A 302 -9.18 22.76 -6.24
CA ILE A 302 -8.32 22.51 -7.40
C ILE A 302 -8.78 21.30 -8.21
N THR A 303 -8.51 21.34 -9.52
CA THR A 303 -8.74 20.18 -10.41
C THR A 303 -7.54 19.24 -10.37
N VAL A 304 -7.83 17.95 -10.23
CA VAL A 304 -6.86 16.85 -10.17
C VAL A 304 -7.38 15.65 -10.93
N GLU A 305 -6.52 14.68 -11.16
CA GLU A 305 -6.91 13.31 -11.41
C GLU A 305 -6.90 12.54 -10.09
N ALA A 306 -7.94 11.77 -9.78
CA ALA A 306 -8.04 11.03 -8.53
C ALA A 306 -8.22 9.52 -8.76
N LYS A 307 -7.48 8.70 -7.97
CA LYS A 307 -7.57 7.24 -7.95
C LYS A 307 -8.16 6.76 -6.63
N VAL A 308 -9.25 6.01 -6.66
CA VAL A 308 -9.94 5.49 -5.46
C VAL A 308 -9.51 4.07 -5.06
N ARG A 309 -8.57 3.46 -5.78
CA ARG A 309 -7.99 2.14 -5.50
C ARG A 309 -6.72 1.93 -6.30
N TYR A 310 -5.85 1.05 -5.87
CA TYR A 310 -4.55 0.79 -6.51
C TYR A 310 -4.68 0.42 -8.00
N SER A 311 -5.56 -0.54 -8.34
CA SER A 311 -5.77 -1.00 -9.70
C SER A 311 -6.70 -0.09 -10.54
N GLY A 312 -7.25 1.00 -9.95
CA GLY A 312 -8.14 1.93 -10.64
C GLY A 312 -7.37 2.82 -11.63
N ARG A 313 -8.07 3.32 -12.66
CA ARG A 313 -7.56 4.41 -13.50
C ARG A 313 -7.81 5.74 -12.81
N PRO A 314 -6.90 6.71 -12.94
CA PRO A 314 -7.17 8.09 -12.52
C PRO A 314 -8.36 8.65 -13.27
N ALA A 315 -9.19 9.45 -12.61
CA ALA A 315 -10.33 10.13 -13.20
C ALA A 315 -10.36 11.60 -12.76
N GLU A 316 -10.81 12.48 -13.65
CA GLU A 316 -10.92 13.92 -13.39
C GLU A 316 -11.84 14.19 -12.21
N ALA A 317 -11.38 14.98 -11.27
CA ALA A 317 -12.09 15.35 -10.07
C ALA A 317 -11.70 16.77 -9.60
N VAL A 318 -12.59 17.40 -8.85
CA VAL A 318 -12.29 18.61 -8.09
C VAL A 318 -12.15 18.22 -6.63
N ILE A 319 -11.04 18.59 -6.00
CA ILE A 319 -10.86 18.48 -4.56
C ILE A 319 -11.09 19.84 -3.90
N SER A 320 -11.88 19.85 -2.85
CA SER A 320 -12.28 21.06 -2.13
C SER A 320 -12.04 20.90 -0.64
N PRO A 321 -11.47 21.93 0.04
CA PRO A 321 -11.24 21.86 1.47
C PRO A 321 -12.56 21.82 2.24
N LEU A 322 -12.60 21.01 3.28
CA LEU A 322 -13.66 20.95 4.27
C LEU A 322 -13.11 21.33 5.66
N LYS A 323 -14.01 21.46 6.63
CA LYS A 323 -13.62 21.62 8.04
C LYS A 323 -12.81 20.42 8.54
N ASP A 324 -12.02 20.63 9.58
CA ASP A 324 -11.23 19.60 10.28
C ASP A 324 -10.23 18.87 9.38
N GLY A 325 -9.63 19.55 8.41
CA GLY A 325 -8.61 18.98 7.51
C GLY A 325 -9.12 17.92 6.54
N LYS A 326 -10.45 17.73 6.44
CA LYS A 326 -11.06 16.84 5.46
C LYS A 326 -11.11 17.50 4.07
N VAL A 327 -11.26 16.65 3.06
CA VAL A 327 -11.38 17.10 1.66
C VAL A 327 -12.57 16.43 1.01
N LYS A 328 -13.42 17.20 0.35
CA LYS A 328 -14.43 16.68 -0.56
C LYS A 328 -13.77 16.41 -1.90
N VAL A 329 -14.05 15.24 -2.48
CA VAL A 329 -13.65 14.87 -3.83
C VAL A 329 -14.89 14.68 -4.67
N SER A 330 -15.05 15.49 -5.73
CA SER A 330 -16.19 15.44 -6.65
C SER A 330 -15.67 15.03 -8.03
N PHE A 331 -15.99 13.82 -8.46
CA PHE A 331 -15.61 13.30 -9.77
C PHE A 331 -16.52 13.82 -10.85
N LYS A 332 -15.97 14.10 -12.01
CA LYS A 332 -16.72 14.46 -13.22
C LYS A 332 -17.60 13.30 -13.71
N GLU A 333 -17.10 12.08 -13.57
CA GLU A 333 -17.79 10.85 -13.94
C GLU A 333 -17.93 9.91 -12.75
N LYS A 334 -19.01 9.14 -12.70
CA LYS A 334 -19.26 8.16 -11.64
C LYS A 334 -18.12 7.16 -11.53
N GLN A 335 -17.64 6.96 -10.31
CA GLN A 335 -16.62 5.97 -9.98
C GLN A 335 -17.24 4.72 -9.40
N ARG A 336 -16.76 3.56 -9.87
CA ARG A 336 -17.24 2.25 -9.43
C ARG A 336 -16.70 1.87 -8.06
N ALA A 337 -17.58 1.48 -7.15
CA ALA A 337 -17.26 0.85 -5.86
C ALA A 337 -16.28 1.68 -5.03
N ILE A 338 -16.58 2.97 -4.82
CA ILE A 338 -15.87 3.79 -3.83
C ILE A 338 -16.09 3.13 -2.45
N THR A 339 -15.00 2.86 -1.73
CA THR A 339 -15.06 2.04 -0.52
C THR A 339 -14.41 2.77 0.67
N LYS A 340 -15.12 2.87 1.79
CA LYS A 340 -14.59 3.41 3.06
C LYS A 340 -13.37 2.62 3.51
N GLY A 341 -12.34 3.30 3.98
CA GLY A 341 -11.06 2.68 4.40
C GLY A 341 -10.02 2.54 3.30
N GLN A 342 -10.43 2.53 2.01
CA GLN A 342 -9.49 2.67 0.90
C GLN A 342 -8.92 4.09 0.85
N SER A 343 -7.78 4.25 0.18
CA SER A 343 -7.24 5.58 -0.08
C SER A 343 -7.80 6.18 -1.36
N VAL A 344 -7.90 7.52 -1.38
CA VAL A 344 -8.00 8.30 -2.61
C VAL A 344 -6.71 9.08 -2.78
N VAL A 345 -6.08 8.99 -3.95
CA VAL A 345 -4.79 9.64 -4.25
C VAL A 345 -4.96 10.58 -5.43
N PHE A 346 -4.42 11.78 -5.30
CA PHE A 346 -4.58 12.91 -6.21
C PHE A 346 -3.31 13.11 -7.03
N TYR A 347 -3.48 13.37 -8.31
CA TYR A 347 -2.39 13.58 -9.27
C TYR A 347 -2.63 14.85 -10.12
N GLN A 348 -1.54 15.48 -10.52
CA GLN A 348 -1.50 16.48 -11.60
C GLN A 348 -0.38 16.07 -12.57
N GLY A 349 -0.76 15.53 -13.72
CA GLY A 349 0.17 14.89 -14.64
C GLY A 349 0.90 13.70 -13.98
N ASN A 350 2.21 13.74 -13.94
CA ASN A 350 3.06 12.73 -13.29
C ASN A 350 3.30 12.98 -11.80
N LYS A 351 2.87 14.13 -11.25
CA LYS A 351 3.12 14.51 -9.84
C LYS A 351 2.00 14.01 -8.94
N VAL A 352 2.36 13.45 -7.79
CA VAL A 352 1.42 13.17 -6.71
C VAL A 352 1.15 14.46 -5.95
N VAL A 353 -0.09 14.92 -5.97
CA VAL A 353 -0.55 16.06 -5.19
C VAL A 353 -0.74 15.69 -3.73
N GLY A 354 -1.21 14.47 -3.48
CA GLY A 354 -1.47 13.97 -2.14
C GLY A 354 -2.50 12.86 -2.13
N GLY A 355 -3.12 12.65 -0.99
CA GLY A 355 -4.18 11.65 -0.84
C GLY A 355 -4.70 11.58 0.59
N GLY A 356 -5.72 10.78 0.80
CA GLY A 356 -6.33 10.57 2.11
C GLY A 356 -7.11 9.27 2.18
N ILE A 357 -7.66 8.96 3.35
CA ILE A 357 -8.50 7.79 3.57
C ILE A 357 -9.95 8.16 3.28
N ILE A 358 -10.65 7.36 2.47
CA ILE A 358 -12.08 7.54 2.18
C ILE A 358 -12.87 7.31 3.46
N ALA A 359 -13.46 8.37 4.00
CA ALA A 359 -14.24 8.36 5.24
C ALA A 359 -15.74 8.21 5.01
N GLY A 360 -16.24 8.74 3.89
CA GLY A 360 -17.66 8.74 3.55
C GLY A 360 -17.90 8.88 2.05
N ILE A 361 -19.08 8.50 1.64
CA ILE A 361 -19.59 8.61 0.27
C ILE A 361 -20.84 9.50 0.36
N ILE A 362 -20.95 10.48 -0.54
CA ILE A 362 -22.05 11.46 -0.57
C ILE A 362 -22.94 11.19 -1.78
#